data_0fd13539ce09499bac4f312d56a03c20
#
_entry.id   0fd13539ce09499bac4f312d56a03c20
#
_cell.length_a   1.000
_cell.length_b   1.000
_cell.length_c   1.000
_cell.angle_alpha   90.00
_cell.angle_beta   90.00
_cell.angle_gamma   90.00
#
_symmetry.space_group_name_H-M   'P 1'
#
loop_
_entity.id
_entity.type
_entity.pdbx_description
1 polymer ?
#
loop_
_entity_poly.entity_id
_entity_poly.type
_entity_poly.pdbx_seq_one_letter_code
_entity_poly.pdbx_strand_id
1 'polypeptide(L)'
;MLFRSLATVLIVLFGSIEELRRNGDTMLQMPSVIEILMLSAAALILLITRTNGIKAAQGSVFSAGMQAVVAIFGIAWMGDTFLNGNMTELRASIEGVVTSMPWLFGIALFVMSILLYSQAATVRALMPLGIALGISPWMLVALFPAVNGYFFIPNYPTVVAAINFDRTGTTRIGKYVLNHSFMMPGLIATIGAMLTGLLL
;
A
#
# COMPACT_ATOMS: atom_id res chain seq x y z
N MET A 1 13.11 -23.43 8.84
CA MET A 1 11.90 -23.46 8.00
C MET A 1 10.62 -23.65 8.82
N LEU A 2 10.56 -24.60 9.75
CA LEU A 2 9.35 -24.95 10.52
C LEU A 2 8.64 -23.74 11.17
N PHE A 3 9.35 -22.89 11.91
CA PHE A 3 8.75 -21.74 12.60
C PHE A 3 8.14 -20.70 11.64
N ARG A 4 8.76 -20.48 10.47
CA ARG A 4 8.19 -19.57 9.46
C ARG A 4 6.90 -20.13 8.88
N SER A 5 6.90 -21.42 8.53
CA SER A 5 5.69 -22.07 8.01
C SER A 5 4.57 -22.11 9.04
N LEU A 6 4.91 -22.38 10.31
CA LEU A 6 3.93 -22.35 11.40
C LEU A 6 3.34 -20.95 11.61
N ALA A 7 4.17 -19.91 11.63
CA ALA A 7 3.69 -18.53 11.75
C ALA A 7 2.76 -18.15 10.60
N THR A 8 3.10 -18.55 9.37
CA THR A 8 2.25 -18.29 8.19
C THR A 8 0.90 -19.01 8.31
N VAL A 9 0.90 -20.28 8.72
CA VAL A 9 -0.34 -21.06 8.94
C VAL A 9 -1.20 -20.40 10.02
N LEU A 10 -0.60 -19.98 11.13
CA LEU A 10 -1.32 -19.27 12.19
C LEU A 10 -1.93 -17.97 11.70
N ILE A 11 -1.19 -17.17 10.92
CA ILE A 11 -1.73 -15.93 10.33
C ILE A 11 -2.95 -16.21 9.46
N VAL A 12 -2.89 -17.25 8.63
CA VAL A 12 -4.02 -17.66 7.78
C VAL A 12 -5.21 -18.12 8.64
N LEU A 13 -4.98 -18.91 9.68
CA LEU A 13 -6.03 -19.36 10.59
C LEU A 13 -6.70 -18.21 11.31
N PHE A 14 -5.94 -17.28 11.88
CA PHE A 14 -6.47 -16.06 12.52
C PHE A 14 -7.18 -15.14 11.52
N GLY A 15 -6.74 -15.12 10.26
CA GLY A 15 -7.42 -14.39 9.19
C GLY A 15 -8.75 -14.99 8.76
N SER A 16 -8.82 -16.32 8.74
CA SER A 16 -10.00 -17.07 8.28
C SER A 16 -11.05 -17.26 9.36
N ILE A 17 -10.64 -17.34 10.64
CA ILE A 17 -11.53 -17.63 11.78
C ILE A 17 -11.55 -16.40 12.69
N GLU A 18 -12.59 -15.58 12.55
CA GLU A 18 -12.73 -14.32 13.31
C GLU A 18 -12.81 -14.53 14.83
N GLU A 19 -13.39 -15.63 15.27
CA GLU A 19 -13.50 -16.02 16.67
C GLU A 19 -12.12 -16.05 17.39
N LEU A 20 -11.07 -16.48 16.69
CA LEU A 20 -9.71 -16.53 17.25
C LEU A 20 -9.12 -15.13 17.55
N ARG A 21 -9.69 -14.09 16.95
CA ARG A 21 -9.27 -12.69 17.13
C ARG A 21 -10.11 -11.95 18.16
N ARG A 22 -11.18 -12.57 18.64
CA ARG A 22 -12.11 -11.97 19.61
C ARG A 22 -11.56 -12.14 21.02
N ASN A 23 -11.50 -11.04 21.75
CA ASN A 23 -11.17 -11.01 23.18
C ASN A 23 -12.30 -10.24 23.90
N GLY A 24 -13.31 -10.97 24.37
CA GLY A 24 -14.52 -10.35 24.90
C GLY A 24 -15.26 -9.57 23.81
N ASP A 25 -15.54 -8.29 24.08
CA ASP A 25 -16.23 -7.38 23.15
C ASP A 25 -15.29 -6.73 22.13
N THR A 26 -13.98 -6.94 22.25
CA THR A 26 -12.99 -6.34 21.35
C THR A 26 -12.46 -7.36 20.35
N MET A 27 -12.25 -6.92 19.10
CA MET A 27 -11.70 -7.72 18.02
C MET A 27 -10.30 -7.21 17.65
N LEU A 28 -9.31 -8.07 17.74
CA LEU A 28 -7.96 -7.76 17.31
C LEU A 28 -7.92 -7.54 15.78
N GLN A 29 -7.35 -6.40 15.38
CA GLN A 29 -7.15 -6.08 13.98
C GLN A 29 -6.06 -6.99 13.38
N MET A 30 -6.22 -7.41 12.12
CA MET A 30 -5.26 -8.31 11.46
C MET A 30 -3.80 -7.81 11.48
N PRO A 31 -3.49 -6.52 11.29
CA PRO A 31 -2.12 -6.02 11.42
C PRO A 31 -1.49 -6.39 12.76
N SER A 32 -2.20 -6.15 13.86
CA SER A 32 -1.70 -6.46 15.22
C SER A 32 -1.49 -7.96 15.44
N VAL A 33 -2.38 -8.80 14.89
CA VAL A 33 -2.22 -10.27 14.93
C VAL A 33 -0.95 -10.70 14.19
N ILE A 34 -0.71 -10.14 13.01
CA ILE A 34 0.48 -10.44 12.21
C ILE A 34 1.74 -10.00 12.96
N GLU A 35 1.75 -8.80 13.53
CA GLU A 35 2.87 -8.28 14.33
C GLU A 35 3.18 -9.19 15.52
N ILE A 36 2.17 -9.56 16.31
CA ILE A 36 2.33 -10.43 17.46
C ILE A 36 2.89 -11.79 17.06
N LEU A 37 2.32 -12.43 16.04
CA LEU A 37 2.74 -13.75 15.58
C LEU A 37 4.16 -13.73 15.00
N MET A 38 4.48 -12.73 14.19
CA MET A 38 5.81 -12.63 13.57
C MET A 38 6.91 -12.30 14.60
N LEU A 39 6.65 -11.38 15.54
CA LEU A 39 7.60 -11.06 16.60
C LEU A 39 7.79 -12.24 17.57
N SER A 40 6.70 -12.92 17.92
CA SER A 40 6.78 -14.14 18.76
C SER A 40 7.57 -15.24 18.07
N ALA A 41 7.34 -15.47 16.78
CA ALA A 41 8.10 -16.45 16.00
C ALA A 41 9.60 -16.07 15.93
N ALA A 42 9.91 -14.79 15.74
CA ALA A 42 11.29 -14.30 15.73
C ALA A 42 11.96 -14.50 17.09
N ALA A 43 11.28 -14.16 18.19
CA ALA A 43 11.77 -14.37 19.55
C ALA A 43 12.01 -15.85 19.85
N LEU A 44 11.08 -16.74 19.50
CA LEU A 44 11.23 -18.19 19.68
C LEU A 44 12.42 -18.74 18.86
N ILE A 45 12.60 -18.27 17.63
CA ILE A 45 13.76 -18.69 16.82
C ILE A 45 15.05 -18.29 17.53
N LEU A 46 15.19 -17.05 17.99
CA LEU A 46 16.39 -16.57 18.69
C LEU A 46 16.66 -17.37 19.96
N LEU A 47 15.63 -17.64 20.75
CA LEU A 47 15.75 -18.39 22.01
C LEU A 47 16.15 -19.86 21.77
N ILE A 48 15.48 -20.54 20.84
CA ILE A 48 15.71 -21.97 20.59
C ILE A 48 17.05 -22.22 19.88
N THR A 49 17.37 -21.36 18.90
CA THR A 49 18.63 -21.50 18.15
C THR A 49 19.81 -20.90 18.89
N ARG A 50 19.57 -20.17 19.99
CA ARG A 50 20.59 -19.39 20.71
C ARG A 50 21.42 -18.50 19.79
N THR A 51 20.81 -18.02 18.71
CA THR A 51 21.48 -17.17 17.75
C THR A 51 21.72 -15.80 18.38
N ASN A 52 22.91 -15.23 18.14
CA ASN A 52 23.22 -13.89 18.60
C ASN A 52 22.37 -12.88 17.83
N GLY A 53 21.51 -12.13 18.54
CA GLY A 53 20.61 -11.11 17.95
C GLY A 53 21.36 -10.03 17.17
N ILE A 54 22.57 -9.68 17.59
CA ILE A 54 23.43 -8.69 16.87
C ILE A 54 23.79 -9.23 15.49
N LYS A 55 24.18 -10.50 15.39
CA LYS A 55 24.49 -11.13 14.09
C LYS A 55 23.24 -11.20 13.20
N ALA A 56 22.07 -11.47 13.78
CA ALA A 56 20.82 -11.47 13.04
C ALA A 56 20.49 -10.07 12.50
N ALA A 57 20.67 -9.01 13.30
CA ALA A 57 20.46 -7.64 12.92
C ALA A 57 21.44 -7.12 11.85
N GLN A 58 22.65 -7.68 11.79
CA GLN A 58 23.64 -7.39 10.74
C GLN A 58 23.38 -8.14 9.43
N GLY A 59 22.40 -9.02 9.40
CA GLY A 59 22.02 -9.75 8.19
C GLY A 59 21.47 -8.84 7.10
N SER A 60 21.79 -9.13 5.84
CA SER A 60 21.34 -8.33 4.69
C SER A 60 19.83 -8.17 4.60
N VAL A 61 19.07 -9.20 4.96
CA VAL A 61 17.59 -9.18 4.95
C VAL A 61 17.06 -8.23 6.01
N PHE A 62 17.64 -8.22 7.22
CA PHE A 62 17.25 -7.30 8.27
C PHE A 62 17.58 -5.84 7.89
N SER A 63 18.77 -5.60 7.35
CA SER A 63 19.19 -4.28 6.88
C SER A 63 18.26 -3.75 5.80
N ALA A 64 17.93 -4.55 4.79
CA ALA A 64 16.99 -4.19 3.74
C ALA A 64 15.58 -3.91 4.30
N GLY A 65 15.12 -4.74 5.24
CA GLY A 65 13.85 -4.52 5.93
C GLY A 65 13.80 -3.21 6.71
N MET A 66 14.87 -2.88 7.45
CA MET A 66 14.96 -1.63 8.19
C MET A 66 15.05 -0.40 7.28
N GLN A 67 15.76 -0.48 6.17
CA GLN A 67 15.78 0.58 5.16
C GLN A 67 14.36 0.82 4.61
N ALA A 68 13.62 -0.25 4.31
CA ALA A 68 12.23 -0.15 3.88
C ALA A 68 11.34 0.51 4.96
N VAL A 69 11.48 0.09 6.22
CA VAL A 69 10.73 0.68 7.34
C VAL A 69 11.01 2.18 7.48
N VAL A 70 12.28 2.59 7.49
CA VAL A 70 12.66 4.00 7.60
C VAL A 70 12.12 4.82 6.43
N ALA A 71 12.24 4.30 5.20
CA ALA A 71 11.71 4.98 4.01
C ALA A 71 10.18 5.11 4.06
N ILE A 72 9.47 4.02 4.44
CA ILE A 72 8.02 4.00 4.57
C ILE A 72 7.54 5.02 5.60
N PHE A 73 8.09 4.98 6.82
CA PHE A 73 7.69 5.89 7.88
C PHE A 73 8.00 7.34 7.52
N GLY A 74 9.19 7.64 6.98
CA GLY A 74 9.57 8.98 6.57
C GLY A 74 8.64 9.55 5.50
N ILE A 75 8.44 8.82 4.43
CA ILE A 75 7.62 9.27 3.28
C ILE A 75 6.13 9.29 3.66
N ALA A 76 5.63 8.24 4.33
CA ALA A 76 4.22 8.16 4.68
C ALA A 76 3.82 9.26 5.68
N TRP A 77 4.61 9.51 6.71
CA TRP A 77 4.33 10.57 7.68
C TRP A 77 4.40 11.96 7.07
N MET A 78 5.41 12.21 6.24
CA MET A 78 5.51 13.49 5.53
C MET A 78 4.29 13.71 4.63
N GLY A 79 3.93 12.70 3.84
CA GLY A 79 2.77 12.74 2.94
C GLY A 79 1.46 12.93 3.71
N ASP A 80 1.23 12.15 4.76
CA ASP A 80 0.02 12.23 5.59
C ASP A 80 -0.12 13.60 6.26
N THR A 81 0.96 14.13 6.83
CA THR A 81 0.97 15.47 7.44
C THR A 81 0.65 16.56 6.43
N PHE A 82 1.28 16.52 5.25
CA PHE A 82 1.03 17.49 4.19
C PHE A 82 -0.41 17.43 3.69
N LEU A 83 -0.92 16.23 3.46
CA LEU A 83 -2.26 16.04 2.91
C LEU A 83 -3.34 16.40 3.92
N ASN A 84 -3.20 15.99 5.18
CA ASN A 84 -4.15 16.37 6.22
C ASN A 84 -4.21 17.89 6.41
N GLY A 85 -3.06 18.56 6.30
CA GLY A 85 -2.99 20.04 6.38
C GLY A 85 -3.61 20.77 5.19
N ASN A 86 -3.66 20.15 4.00
CA ASN A 86 -4.11 20.78 2.76
C ASN A 86 -5.35 20.11 2.14
N MET A 87 -5.99 19.16 2.82
CA MET A 87 -7.08 18.35 2.26
C MET A 87 -8.27 19.20 1.77
N THR A 88 -8.61 20.27 2.48
CA THR A 88 -9.72 21.15 2.11
C THR A 88 -9.46 21.85 0.77
N GLU A 89 -8.26 22.39 0.58
CA GLU A 89 -7.86 23.07 -0.66
C GLU A 89 -7.73 22.10 -1.83
N LEU A 90 -7.20 20.91 -1.56
CA LEU A 90 -7.08 19.85 -2.56
C LEU A 90 -8.47 19.40 -3.05
N ARG A 91 -9.43 19.21 -2.14
CA ARG A 91 -10.81 18.88 -2.51
C ARG A 91 -11.47 19.97 -3.34
N ALA A 92 -11.36 21.21 -2.92
CA ALA A 92 -11.93 22.35 -3.65
C ALA A 92 -11.35 22.48 -5.07
N SER A 93 -10.03 22.23 -5.22
CA SER A 93 -9.37 22.24 -6.52
C SER A 93 -9.87 21.12 -7.43
N ILE A 94 -10.04 19.91 -6.89
CA ILE A 94 -10.58 18.76 -7.63
C ILE A 94 -12.04 19.00 -8.02
N GLU A 95 -12.85 19.53 -7.11
CA GLU A 95 -14.26 19.83 -7.33
C GLU A 95 -14.47 20.78 -8.51
N GLY A 96 -13.70 21.87 -8.56
CA GLY A 96 -13.78 22.86 -9.65
C GLY A 96 -13.46 22.25 -11.02
N VAL A 97 -12.56 21.30 -11.10
CA VAL A 97 -12.16 20.65 -12.35
C VAL A 97 -13.16 19.54 -12.75
N VAL A 98 -13.59 18.72 -11.81
CA VAL A 98 -14.43 17.54 -12.07
C VAL A 98 -15.87 17.91 -12.42
N THR A 99 -16.38 19.03 -11.91
CA THR A 99 -17.73 19.51 -12.25
C THR A 99 -17.89 19.77 -13.75
N SER A 100 -16.84 20.25 -14.41
CA SER A 100 -16.85 20.50 -15.85
C SER A 100 -16.54 19.26 -16.69
N MET A 101 -15.71 18.34 -16.17
CA MET A 101 -15.25 17.16 -16.90
C MET A 101 -15.14 15.94 -15.96
N PRO A 102 -16.23 15.17 -15.75
CA PRO A 102 -16.26 14.06 -14.78
C PRO A 102 -15.17 12.99 -14.97
N TRP A 103 -14.72 12.74 -16.19
CA TRP A 103 -13.66 11.79 -16.47
C TRP A 103 -12.29 12.18 -15.87
N LEU A 104 -12.08 13.49 -15.63
CA LEU A 104 -10.88 14.00 -14.94
C LEU A 104 -10.80 13.53 -13.48
N PHE A 105 -11.91 13.05 -12.93
CA PHE A 105 -11.91 12.41 -11.61
C PHE A 105 -10.97 11.19 -11.56
N GLY A 106 -10.84 10.45 -12.65
CA GLY A 106 -9.87 9.37 -12.77
C GLY A 106 -8.43 9.87 -12.63
N ILE A 107 -8.10 11.01 -13.22
CA ILE A 107 -6.78 11.63 -13.07
C ILE A 107 -6.58 12.11 -11.63
N ALA A 108 -7.60 12.70 -11.01
CA ALA A 108 -7.54 13.08 -9.60
C ALA A 108 -7.31 11.88 -8.68
N LEU A 109 -8.02 10.78 -8.89
CA LEU A 109 -7.79 9.52 -8.16
C LEU A 109 -6.36 9.02 -8.35
N PHE A 110 -5.84 9.03 -9.58
CA PHE A 110 -4.49 8.58 -9.88
C PHE A 110 -3.44 9.44 -9.17
N VAL A 111 -3.50 10.76 -9.33
CA VAL A 111 -2.56 11.70 -8.69
C VAL A 111 -2.63 11.59 -7.17
N MET A 112 -3.84 11.57 -6.61
CA MET A 112 -4.00 11.45 -5.16
C MET A 112 -3.51 10.10 -4.63
N SER A 113 -3.65 9.01 -5.38
CA SER A 113 -3.11 7.71 -4.95
C SER A 113 -1.57 7.68 -4.92
N ILE A 114 -0.92 8.46 -5.78
CA ILE A 114 0.54 8.67 -5.73
C ILE A 114 0.92 9.44 -4.47
N LEU A 115 0.19 10.52 -4.16
CA LEU A 115 0.50 11.40 -3.02
C LEU A 115 0.18 10.76 -1.67
N LEU A 116 -0.95 10.05 -1.58
CA LEU A 116 -1.41 9.41 -0.33
C LEU A 116 -0.69 8.09 -0.02
N TYR A 117 0.07 7.54 -0.96
CA TYR A 117 0.73 6.22 -0.84
C TYR A 117 -0.22 5.11 -0.37
N SER A 118 -1.51 5.25 -0.59
CA SER A 118 -2.53 4.33 -0.08
C SER A 118 -3.80 4.36 -0.91
N GLN A 119 -4.16 3.22 -1.48
CA GLN A 119 -5.45 3.01 -2.14
C GLN A 119 -6.63 3.33 -1.21
N ALA A 120 -6.57 2.75 0.00
CA ALA A 120 -7.65 2.90 0.97
C ALA A 120 -7.83 4.35 1.43
N ALA A 121 -6.75 5.11 1.59
CA ALA A 121 -6.80 6.52 1.91
C ALA A 121 -7.39 7.34 0.76
N THR A 122 -6.95 7.06 -0.48
CA THR A 122 -7.47 7.72 -1.69
C THR A 122 -8.98 7.49 -1.84
N VAL A 123 -9.42 6.24 -1.71
CA VAL A 123 -10.84 5.88 -1.79
C VAL A 123 -11.64 6.61 -0.72
N ARG A 124 -11.20 6.57 0.54
CA ARG A 124 -11.90 7.25 1.65
C ARG A 124 -11.95 8.77 1.48
N ALA A 125 -10.90 9.36 0.91
CA ALA A 125 -10.82 10.80 0.72
C ALA A 125 -11.66 11.30 -0.45
N LEU A 126 -11.65 10.59 -1.59
CA LEU A 126 -12.19 11.11 -2.86
C LEU A 126 -13.49 10.42 -3.31
N MET A 127 -13.73 9.14 -3.03
CA MET A 127 -14.95 8.49 -3.51
C MET A 127 -16.25 9.16 -2.96
N PRO A 128 -16.33 9.57 -1.68
CA PRO A 128 -17.46 10.34 -1.20
C PRO A 128 -17.67 11.67 -1.95
N LEU A 129 -16.58 12.33 -2.34
CA LEU A 129 -16.63 13.53 -3.17
C LEU A 129 -17.18 13.22 -4.56
N GLY A 130 -16.71 12.16 -5.22
CA GLY A 130 -17.24 11.75 -6.52
C GLY A 130 -18.75 11.47 -6.48
N ILE A 131 -19.25 10.85 -5.43
CA ILE A 131 -20.68 10.62 -5.20
C ILE A 131 -21.41 11.95 -4.99
N ALA A 132 -20.87 12.84 -4.15
CA ALA A 132 -21.48 14.17 -3.88
C ALA A 132 -21.52 15.06 -5.12
N LEU A 133 -20.58 14.94 -6.04
CA LEU A 133 -20.55 15.63 -7.34
C LEU A 133 -21.51 15.03 -8.37
N GLY A 134 -22.22 13.96 -8.03
CA GLY A 134 -23.20 13.32 -8.93
C GLY A 134 -22.57 12.50 -10.05
N ILE A 135 -21.30 12.10 -9.92
CA ILE A 135 -20.69 11.16 -10.89
C ILE A 135 -21.44 9.85 -10.80
N SER A 136 -21.85 9.31 -11.95
CA SER A 136 -22.64 8.08 -12.00
C SER A 136 -21.88 6.91 -11.38
N PRO A 137 -22.57 5.97 -10.68
CA PRO A 137 -21.92 4.84 -10.05
C PRO A 137 -21.07 3.99 -11.01
N TRP A 138 -21.55 3.77 -12.22
CA TRP A 138 -20.80 3.02 -13.23
C TRP A 138 -19.51 3.72 -13.63
N MET A 139 -19.52 5.05 -13.76
CA MET A 139 -18.32 5.84 -14.04
C MET A 139 -17.33 5.77 -12.89
N LEU A 140 -17.80 5.83 -11.63
CA LEU A 140 -16.95 5.68 -10.45
C LEU A 140 -16.29 4.30 -10.42
N VAL A 141 -17.01 3.25 -10.78
CA VAL A 141 -16.46 1.89 -10.90
C VAL A 141 -15.44 1.80 -12.03
N ALA A 142 -15.76 2.37 -13.20
CA ALA A 142 -14.84 2.39 -14.34
C ALA A 142 -13.54 3.15 -14.05
N LEU A 143 -13.60 4.25 -13.30
CA LEU A 143 -12.45 5.05 -12.92
C LEU A 143 -11.70 4.52 -11.69
N PHE A 144 -12.29 3.57 -10.95
CA PHE A 144 -11.71 3.02 -9.72
C PHE A 144 -10.28 2.48 -9.87
N PRO A 145 -9.88 1.82 -10.99
CA PRO A 145 -8.51 1.36 -11.15
C PRO A 145 -7.45 2.46 -11.03
N ALA A 146 -7.82 3.73 -11.21
CA ALA A 146 -6.92 4.87 -11.05
C ALA A 146 -6.37 5.04 -9.62
N VAL A 147 -7.04 4.47 -8.59
CA VAL A 147 -6.50 4.49 -7.21
C VAL A 147 -5.22 3.66 -7.05
N ASN A 148 -4.79 2.97 -8.09
CA ASN A 148 -3.56 2.17 -8.10
C ASN A 148 -2.31 2.92 -8.59
N GLY A 149 -2.32 4.24 -8.66
CA GLY A 149 -1.19 5.07 -9.12
C GLY A 149 0.06 5.01 -8.23
N TYR A 150 0.01 4.34 -7.08
CA TYR A 150 1.12 4.21 -6.13
C TYR A 150 2.41 3.58 -6.70
N PHE A 151 2.33 2.92 -7.85
CA PHE A 151 3.51 2.41 -8.54
C PHE A 151 4.27 3.51 -9.29
N PHE A 152 3.63 4.63 -9.61
CA PHE A 152 4.19 5.68 -10.47
C PHE A 152 5.49 6.27 -9.90
N ILE A 153 5.49 6.58 -8.61
CA ILE A 153 6.71 6.84 -7.86
C ILE A 153 6.95 5.61 -6.98
N PRO A 154 8.09 4.89 -7.13
CA PRO A 154 8.32 3.61 -6.49
C PRO A 154 8.69 3.76 -5.00
N ASN A 155 7.85 4.44 -4.24
CA ASN A 155 8.01 4.73 -2.81
C ASN A 155 6.92 4.06 -1.96
N TYR A 156 5.96 3.40 -2.58
CA TYR A 156 4.93 2.64 -1.86
C TYR A 156 5.58 1.47 -1.10
N PRO A 157 5.14 1.18 0.14
CA PRO A 157 5.77 0.18 0.99
C PRO A 157 6.04 -1.16 0.33
N THR A 158 5.09 -1.71 -0.39
CA THR A 158 5.23 -3.01 -1.06
C THR A 158 6.21 -2.96 -2.24
N VAL A 159 6.25 -1.84 -2.96
CA VAL A 159 7.19 -1.63 -4.08
C VAL A 159 8.62 -1.50 -3.54
N VAL A 160 8.81 -0.71 -2.48
CA VAL A 160 10.11 -0.57 -1.80
C VAL A 160 10.58 -1.92 -1.25
N ALA A 161 9.68 -2.69 -0.62
CA ALA A 161 9.99 -4.02 -0.14
C ALA A 161 10.37 -4.97 -1.27
N ALA A 162 9.64 -4.97 -2.39
CA ALA A 162 9.94 -5.81 -3.56
C ALA A 162 11.34 -5.49 -4.12
N ILE A 163 11.71 -4.21 -4.23
CA ILE A 163 13.02 -3.78 -4.70
C ILE A 163 14.13 -4.26 -3.75
N ASN A 164 13.94 -4.08 -2.44
CA ASN A 164 14.97 -4.40 -1.45
C ASN A 164 15.14 -5.91 -1.24
N PHE A 165 14.10 -6.71 -1.44
CA PHE A 165 14.15 -8.17 -1.27
C PHE A 165 14.48 -8.93 -2.57
N ASP A 166 14.50 -8.25 -3.72
CA ASP A 166 14.88 -8.87 -4.98
C ASP A 166 16.37 -9.22 -5.01
N ARG A 167 16.68 -10.51 -4.91
CA ARG A 167 18.04 -11.04 -5.01
C ARG A 167 18.50 -11.27 -6.44
N THR A 168 17.57 -11.25 -7.39
CA THR A 168 17.87 -11.51 -8.81
C THR A 168 18.37 -10.27 -9.54
N GLY A 169 18.16 -9.07 -8.97
CA GLY A 169 18.52 -7.79 -9.55
C GLY A 169 17.69 -7.44 -10.79
N THR A 170 16.54 -8.09 -10.98
CA THR A 170 15.62 -7.84 -12.10
C THR A 170 14.75 -6.62 -11.86
N THR A 171 14.50 -6.29 -10.59
CA THR A 171 13.75 -5.11 -10.19
C THR A 171 14.67 -3.90 -10.18
N ARG A 172 14.45 -2.94 -11.07
CA ARG A 172 15.36 -1.80 -11.25
C ARG A 172 14.65 -0.47 -11.07
N ILE A 173 15.34 0.46 -10.42
CA ILE A 173 15.08 1.90 -10.53
C ILE A 173 16.20 2.47 -11.38
N GLY A 174 15.87 3.13 -12.49
CA GLY A 174 16.84 3.75 -13.38
C GLY A 174 17.39 5.05 -12.80
N LYS A 175 18.23 5.74 -13.60
CA LYS A 175 18.82 7.03 -13.22
C LYS A 175 17.79 8.08 -12.79
N TYR A 176 16.60 8.02 -13.40
CA TYR A 176 15.45 8.86 -13.05
C TYR A 176 14.41 8.01 -12.34
N VAL A 177 13.79 8.55 -11.31
CA VAL A 177 12.78 7.86 -10.48
C VAL A 177 11.65 7.26 -11.31
N LEU A 178 11.27 7.89 -12.41
CA LEU A 178 10.21 7.44 -13.30
C LEU A 178 10.62 6.31 -14.25
N ASN A 179 11.89 5.96 -14.33
CA ASN A 179 12.39 4.86 -15.17
C ASN A 179 12.66 3.62 -14.31
N HIS A 180 11.60 2.87 -14.02
CA HIS A 180 11.68 1.67 -13.18
C HIS A 180 10.80 0.53 -13.73
N SER A 181 11.05 -0.69 -13.24
CA SER A 181 10.43 -1.92 -13.72
C SER A 181 8.89 -1.97 -13.60
N PHE A 182 8.30 -1.20 -12.69
CA PHE A 182 6.85 -1.19 -12.46
C PHE A 182 6.09 -0.18 -13.33
N MET A 183 6.79 0.76 -13.98
CA MET A 183 6.14 1.88 -14.69
C MET A 183 5.22 1.39 -15.81
N MET A 184 5.78 0.69 -16.80
CA MET A 184 4.99 0.25 -17.96
C MET A 184 3.91 -0.77 -17.59
N PRO A 185 4.20 -1.83 -16.81
CA PRO A 185 3.15 -2.76 -16.36
C PRO A 185 2.03 -2.07 -15.59
N GLY A 186 2.38 -1.15 -14.70
CA GLY A 186 1.39 -0.41 -13.90
C GLY A 186 0.51 0.51 -14.74
N LEU A 187 1.09 1.25 -15.67
CA LEU A 187 0.33 2.11 -16.60
C LEU A 187 -0.61 1.28 -17.49
N ILE A 188 -0.10 0.23 -18.11
CA ILE A 188 -0.90 -0.65 -18.98
C ILE A 188 -2.06 -1.27 -18.20
N ALA A 189 -1.79 -1.78 -17.00
CA ALA A 189 -2.82 -2.39 -16.15
C ALA A 189 -3.89 -1.36 -15.74
N THR A 190 -3.48 -0.17 -15.28
CA THR A 190 -4.42 0.86 -14.82
C THR A 190 -5.25 1.41 -15.98
N ILE A 191 -4.62 1.82 -17.07
CA ILE A 191 -5.32 2.36 -18.24
C ILE A 191 -6.19 1.28 -18.88
N GLY A 192 -5.68 0.07 -19.05
CA GLY A 192 -6.44 -1.05 -19.60
C GLY A 192 -7.69 -1.38 -18.79
N ALA A 193 -7.57 -1.43 -17.46
CA ALA A 193 -8.71 -1.67 -16.58
C ALA A 193 -9.74 -0.55 -16.63
N MET A 194 -9.30 0.72 -16.67
CA MET A 194 -10.21 1.86 -16.82
C MET A 194 -10.94 1.84 -18.17
N LEU A 195 -10.22 1.60 -19.27
CA LEU A 195 -10.82 1.51 -20.59
C LEU A 195 -11.84 0.36 -20.66
N THR A 196 -11.51 -0.80 -20.10
CA THR A 196 -12.44 -1.92 -20.02
C THR A 196 -13.70 -1.53 -19.23
N GLY A 197 -13.55 -0.88 -18.08
CA GLY A 197 -14.69 -0.40 -17.29
C GLY A 197 -15.55 0.66 -17.98
N LEU A 198 -14.97 1.48 -18.86
CA LEU A 198 -15.72 2.49 -19.63
C LEU A 198 -16.43 1.90 -20.86
N LEU A 199 -16.04 0.72 -21.31
CA LEU A 199 -16.64 0.03 -22.45
C LEU A 199 -17.79 -0.92 -22.05
N LEU A 200 -17.91 -1.25 -20.77
CA LEU A 200 -18.97 -2.08 -20.21
C LEU A 200 -20.16 -1.23 -19.78
#